data_7f077c9a0eafd676a4b3addaf9a766e6
#
_entry.id   7f077c9a0eafd676a4b3addaf9a766e6
#
_cell.length_a   1.000
_cell.length_b   1.000
_cell.length_c   1.000
_cell.angle_alpha   90.00
_cell.angle_beta   90.00
_cell.angle_gamma   90.00
#
_symmetry.space_group_name_H-M   'P 1'
#
loop_
_entity.id
_entity.type
_entity.pdbx_description
1 polymer ?
#
loop_
_entity_poly.entity_id
_entity_poly.type
_entity_poly.pdbx_seq_one_letter_code
_entity_poly.pdbx_strand_id
1 'polypeptide(L)'
;MGRRLGPGDHLITWTRPQKPKWMAQEHYDQMPETLTLREVQFQVIVPGRRTETITVMTTLTDSKAYSREDIADLYGFRWNAELDIRHIKQTLHLDHVRCKTPEMVRRELWVTLLAYNLIHKVIATSAAVHKKQPRQLGFTLACQSILASWMLLSTGSCHDSRAMYNTILAHIAANEVANRPGRIEPRVLKRRRHRYPLMRRPREQLRAELRNT
;
A
#
# COMPACT_ATOMS: atom_id res chain seq x y z
N MET A 1 4.79 17.07 28.85
CA MET A 1 4.37 18.14 27.91
C MET A 1 5.43 18.25 26.80
N GLY A 2 5.03 18.21 25.55
CA GLY A 2 5.95 18.27 24.43
C GLY A 2 6.39 19.72 24.12
N ARG A 3 7.58 19.87 23.51
CA ARG A 3 8.10 21.18 23.06
C ARG A 3 7.36 21.61 21.80
N ARG A 4 6.68 22.75 21.84
CA ARG A 4 5.99 23.32 20.68
C ARG A 4 7.01 23.86 19.66
N LEU A 5 6.85 23.49 18.40
CA LEU A 5 7.66 23.96 17.26
C LEU A 5 6.89 25.01 16.44
N GLY A 6 5.56 24.85 16.36
CA GLY A 6 4.68 25.75 15.63
C GLY A 6 3.19 25.41 15.83
N PRO A 7 2.29 26.08 15.10
CA PRO A 7 0.85 25.75 15.14
C PRO A 7 0.61 24.32 14.60
N GLY A 8 0.09 23.42 15.46
CA GLY A 8 -0.13 22.01 15.10
C GLY A 8 1.17 21.22 14.87
N ASP A 9 2.29 21.65 15.45
CA ASP A 9 3.59 21.03 15.30
C ASP A 9 4.34 21.06 16.63
N HIS A 10 4.61 19.89 17.21
CA HIS A 10 5.28 19.79 18.50
C HIS A 10 6.01 18.47 18.68
N LEU A 11 7.04 18.49 19.51
CA LEU A 11 7.75 17.30 19.94
C LEU A 11 7.02 16.67 21.12
N ILE A 12 6.84 15.38 21.08
CA ILE A 12 6.28 14.56 22.16
C ILE A 12 7.29 13.50 22.57
N THR A 13 7.24 13.09 23.82
CA THR A 13 8.06 11.99 24.32
C THR A 13 7.17 10.82 24.68
N TRP A 14 7.41 9.69 24.02
CA TRP A 14 6.76 8.42 24.36
C TRP A 14 7.64 7.65 25.31
N THR A 15 7.05 7.16 26.38
CA THR A 15 7.71 6.27 27.32
C THR A 15 7.51 4.83 26.86
N ARG A 16 8.54 4.01 27.03
CA ARG A 16 8.48 2.59 26.74
C ARG A 16 7.31 1.94 27.49
N PRO A 17 6.37 1.25 26.79
CA PRO A 17 5.26 0.56 27.44
C PRO A 17 5.75 -0.63 28.26
N GLN A 18 4.89 -1.19 29.12
CA GLN A 18 5.20 -2.44 29.82
C GLN A 18 5.50 -3.56 28.82
N LYS A 19 6.43 -4.45 29.18
CA LYS A 19 6.85 -5.56 28.33
C LYS A 19 5.67 -6.45 27.93
N PRO A 20 5.38 -6.62 26.64
CA PRO A 20 4.38 -7.57 26.18
C PRO A 20 4.80 -9.02 26.48
N LYS A 21 3.83 -9.90 26.77
CA LYS A 21 4.10 -11.31 27.08
C LYS A 21 4.83 -12.08 25.96
N TRP A 22 4.61 -11.67 24.72
CA TRP A 22 5.20 -12.33 23.53
C TRP A 22 6.63 -11.88 23.24
N MET A 23 7.15 -10.84 23.89
CA MET A 23 8.47 -10.27 23.63
C MET A 23 9.52 -10.86 24.58
N ALA A 24 10.67 -11.27 24.03
CA ALA A 24 11.81 -11.73 24.84
C ALA A 24 12.38 -10.56 25.67
N GLN A 25 12.92 -10.86 26.86
CA GLN A 25 13.46 -9.85 27.78
C GLN A 25 14.60 -9.07 27.14
N GLU A 26 15.50 -9.76 26.45
CA GLU A 26 16.66 -9.16 25.78
C GLU A 26 16.27 -8.08 24.76
N HIS A 27 15.23 -8.34 23.96
CA HIS A 27 14.73 -7.36 22.99
C HIS A 27 14.08 -6.16 23.68
N TYR A 28 13.36 -6.40 24.80
CA TYR A 28 12.75 -5.33 25.57
C TYR A 28 13.80 -4.41 26.21
N ASP A 29 14.86 -4.97 26.74
CA ASP A 29 15.95 -4.22 27.41
C ASP A 29 16.76 -3.38 26.41
N GLN A 30 16.82 -3.79 25.13
CA GLN A 30 17.45 -3.03 24.05
C GLN A 30 16.59 -1.83 23.57
N MET A 31 15.30 -1.80 23.91
CA MET A 31 14.44 -0.67 23.54
C MET A 31 14.75 0.55 24.39
N PRO A 32 14.81 1.75 23.81
CA PRO A 32 15.00 2.98 24.57
C PRO A 32 13.85 3.19 25.56
N GLU A 33 14.16 3.74 26.74
CA GLU A 33 13.14 4.04 27.76
C GLU A 33 12.17 5.14 27.28
N THR A 34 12.67 6.06 26.49
CA THR A 34 11.87 7.13 25.89
C THR A 34 12.21 7.31 24.43
N LEU A 35 11.22 7.67 23.64
CA LEU A 35 11.35 7.98 22.22
C LEU A 35 10.77 9.38 21.96
N THR A 36 11.61 10.30 21.46
CA THR A 36 11.12 11.61 21.04
C THR A 36 10.58 11.52 19.63
N LEU A 37 9.33 11.92 19.45
CA LEU A 37 8.62 11.99 18.20
C LEU A 37 8.16 13.42 17.93
N ARG A 38 7.95 13.72 16.66
CA ARG A 38 7.30 14.95 16.23
C ARG A 38 5.89 14.63 15.78
N GLU A 39 4.92 15.34 16.33
CA GLU A 39 3.52 15.28 15.94
C GLU A 39 3.23 16.52 15.09
N VAL A 40 2.75 16.32 13.87
CA VAL A 40 2.45 17.36 12.91
C VAL A 40 0.99 17.21 12.46
N GLN A 41 0.23 18.31 12.59
CA GLN A 41 -1.15 18.37 12.09
C GLN A 41 -1.21 19.23 10.83
N PHE A 42 -1.91 18.75 9.82
CA PHE A 42 -2.22 19.50 8.61
C PHE A 42 -3.62 19.18 8.10
N GLN A 43 -4.16 20.10 7.32
CA GLN A 43 -5.47 19.93 6.73
C GLN A 43 -5.34 19.44 5.28
N VAL A 44 -6.10 18.40 4.94
CA VAL A 44 -6.24 17.92 3.57
C VAL A 44 -7.54 18.48 2.99
N ILE A 45 -7.39 19.40 2.05
CA ILE A 45 -8.50 20.06 1.37
C ILE A 45 -8.62 19.41 -0.02
N VAL A 46 -9.68 18.64 -0.24
CA VAL A 46 -10.00 18.06 -1.54
C VAL A 46 -11.32 18.64 -2.02
N PRO A 47 -11.36 19.26 -3.22
CA PRO A 47 -12.61 19.79 -3.77
C PRO A 47 -13.72 18.73 -3.79
N GLY A 48 -14.91 19.07 -3.28
CA GLY A 48 -16.06 18.17 -3.20
C GLY A 48 -16.02 17.16 -2.06
N ARG A 49 -15.05 17.26 -1.14
CA ARG A 49 -14.97 16.46 0.10
C ARG A 49 -14.89 17.37 1.32
N ARG A 50 -15.28 16.81 2.47
CA ARG A 50 -15.09 17.51 3.74
C ARG A 50 -13.59 17.60 4.02
N THR A 51 -13.13 18.78 4.44
CA THR A 51 -11.76 18.97 4.93
C THR A 51 -11.48 18.03 6.11
N GLU A 52 -10.41 17.28 6.02
CA GLU A 52 -9.97 16.38 7.08
C GLU A 52 -8.67 16.91 7.69
N THR A 53 -8.60 16.89 9.03
CA THR A 53 -7.36 17.16 9.74
C THR A 53 -6.64 15.83 9.95
N ILE A 54 -5.41 15.74 9.46
CA ILE A 54 -4.55 14.57 9.62
C ILE A 54 -3.46 14.91 10.63
N THR A 55 -3.24 14.00 11.57
CA THR A 55 -2.13 14.06 12.51
C THR A 55 -1.12 12.98 12.15
N VAL A 56 0.10 13.38 11.86
CA VAL A 56 1.21 12.49 11.52
C VAL A 56 2.23 12.49 12.64
N MET A 57 2.66 11.30 13.05
CA MET A 57 3.76 11.11 13.97
C MET A 57 4.99 10.64 13.21
N THR A 58 6.14 11.28 13.46
CA THR A 58 7.37 10.98 12.73
C THR A 58 8.59 11.06 13.65
N THR A 59 9.64 10.34 13.28
CA THR A 59 10.98 10.45 13.90
C THR A 59 11.81 11.60 13.31
N LEU A 60 11.30 12.30 12.27
CA LEU A 60 11.93 13.48 11.68
C LEU A 60 11.71 14.70 12.58
N THR A 61 12.47 14.77 13.67
CA THR A 61 12.28 15.74 14.76
C THR A 61 12.88 17.12 14.50
N ASP A 62 13.80 17.25 13.53
CA ASP A 62 14.41 18.53 13.17
C ASP A 62 13.49 19.34 12.25
N SER A 63 12.85 20.36 12.82
CA SER A 63 11.94 21.24 12.07
C SER A 63 12.64 22.21 11.12
N LYS A 64 13.97 22.39 11.23
CA LYS A 64 14.74 23.21 10.30
C LYS A 64 15.14 22.42 9.05
N ALA A 65 15.44 21.12 9.22
CA ALA A 65 15.78 20.24 8.12
C ALA A 65 14.52 19.75 7.37
N TYR A 66 13.40 19.58 8.08
CA TYR A 66 12.14 19.07 7.53
C TYR A 66 11.02 20.03 7.94
N SER A 67 10.51 20.80 7.00
CA SER A 67 9.36 21.68 7.23
C SER A 67 8.08 20.86 7.49
N ARG A 68 7.02 21.53 7.91
CA ARG A 68 5.69 20.92 8.07
C ARG A 68 5.14 20.48 6.73
N GLU A 69 5.39 21.26 5.69
CA GLU A 69 5.00 21.02 4.31
C GLU A 69 5.71 19.78 3.76
N ASP A 70 7.02 19.61 4.03
CA ASP A 70 7.76 18.40 3.64
C ASP A 70 7.18 17.14 4.27
N ILE A 71 6.74 17.20 5.54
CA ILE A 71 6.08 16.07 6.21
C ILE A 71 4.71 15.78 5.59
N ALA A 72 3.95 16.82 5.22
CA ALA A 72 2.66 16.64 4.56
C ALA A 72 2.82 16.00 3.17
N ASP A 73 3.80 16.45 2.38
CA ASP A 73 4.12 15.88 1.07
C ASP A 73 4.60 14.44 1.19
N LEU A 74 5.50 14.16 2.14
CA LEU A 74 5.95 12.79 2.42
C LEU A 74 4.77 11.88 2.78
N TYR A 75 3.84 12.36 3.61
CA TYR A 75 2.64 11.60 3.95
C TYR A 75 1.76 11.34 2.72
N GLY A 76 1.68 12.27 1.79
CA GLY A 76 0.98 12.09 0.51
C GLY A 76 1.52 10.89 -0.28
N PHE A 77 2.83 10.64 -0.25
CA PHE A 77 3.45 9.47 -0.88
C PHE A 77 3.14 8.13 -0.20
N ARG A 78 2.58 8.13 1.02
CA ARG A 78 2.14 6.90 1.71
C ARG A 78 1.18 6.07 0.86
N TRP A 79 0.33 6.75 0.06
CA TRP A 79 -0.58 6.06 -0.86
C TRP A 79 0.15 5.15 -1.86
N ASN A 80 1.37 5.49 -2.24
CA ASN A 80 2.17 4.65 -3.14
C ASN A 80 2.46 3.27 -2.53
N ALA A 81 2.72 3.21 -1.23
CA ALA A 81 2.93 1.93 -0.53
C ALA A 81 1.66 1.06 -0.56
N GLU A 82 0.47 1.66 -0.43
CA GLU A 82 -0.80 0.93 -0.56
C GLU A 82 -1.03 0.38 -1.97
N LEU A 83 -0.63 1.16 -3.00
CA LEU A 83 -0.65 0.69 -4.39
C LEU A 83 0.32 -0.47 -4.60
N ASP A 84 1.52 -0.39 -4.06
CA ASP A 84 2.53 -1.44 -4.16
C ASP A 84 2.08 -2.73 -3.47
N ILE A 85 1.53 -2.63 -2.27
CA ILE A 85 0.92 -3.77 -1.55
C ILE A 85 -0.24 -4.37 -2.37
N ARG A 86 -1.07 -3.55 -2.99
CA ARG A 86 -2.15 -4.01 -3.85
C ARG A 86 -1.63 -4.76 -5.07
N HIS A 87 -0.57 -4.27 -5.72
CA HIS A 87 0.06 -4.97 -6.84
C HIS A 87 0.59 -6.34 -6.42
N ILE A 88 1.26 -6.45 -5.28
CA ILE A 88 1.75 -7.71 -4.74
C ILE A 88 0.59 -8.66 -4.42
N LYS A 89 -0.45 -8.17 -3.73
CA LYS A 89 -1.58 -8.99 -3.33
C LYS A 89 -2.48 -9.40 -4.50
N GLN A 90 -2.91 -8.43 -5.32
CA GLN A 90 -3.94 -8.68 -6.33
C GLN A 90 -3.37 -9.01 -7.71
N THR A 91 -2.34 -8.29 -8.19
CA THR A 91 -1.79 -8.53 -9.52
C THR A 91 -0.87 -9.75 -9.54
N LEU A 92 -0.09 -9.96 -8.48
CA LEU A 92 0.80 -11.13 -8.33
C LEU A 92 0.17 -12.25 -7.48
N HIS A 93 -1.10 -12.11 -7.08
CA HIS A 93 -1.91 -13.13 -6.39
C HIS A 93 -1.34 -13.66 -5.07
N LEU A 94 -0.60 -12.83 -4.32
CA LEU A 94 -0.06 -13.22 -3.00
C LEU A 94 -1.15 -13.23 -1.89
N ASP A 95 -2.35 -12.73 -2.16
CA ASP A 95 -3.52 -12.88 -1.29
C ASP A 95 -4.03 -14.32 -1.20
N HIS A 96 -3.62 -15.19 -2.12
CA HIS A 96 -3.92 -16.63 -2.16
C HIS A 96 -2.64 -17.46 -2.06
N VAL A 97 -2.11 -17.62 -0.85
CA VAL A 97 -0.96 -18.49 -0.59
C VAL A 97 -1.34 -19.93 -0.88
N ARG A 98 -0.61 -20.60 -1.77
CA ARG A 98 -0.87 -21.98 -2.22
C ARG A 98 -0.14 -23.01 -1.38
N CYS A 99 1.00 -22.64 -0.82
CA CYS A 99 1.83 -23.50 -0.02
C CYS A 99 1.27 -23.70 1.39
N LYS A 100 1.40 -24.92 1.93
CA LYS A 100 0.84 -25.33 3.23
C LYS A 100 1.87 -25.34 4.36
N THR A 101 3.16 -25.48 4.06
CA THR A 101 4.21 -25.50 5.08
C THR A 101 4.81 -24.12 5.27
N PRO A 102 5.22 -23.73 6.49
CA PRO A 102 5.79 -22.39 6.74
C PRO A 102 7.02 -22.08 5.87
N GLU A 103 7.84 -23.07 5.58
CA GLU A 103 9.03 -22.90 4.74
C GLU A 103 8.65 -22.60 3.28
N MET A 104 7.71 -23.36 2.72
CA MET A 104 7.24 -23.14 1.35
C MET A 104 6.48 -21.81 1.20
N VAL A 105 5.72 -21.40 2.23
CA VAL A 105 5.09 -20.08 2.27
C VAL A 105 6.13 -18.96 2.22
N ARG A 106 7.23 -19.09 2.97
CA ARG A 106 8.33 -18.10 2.91
C ARG A 106 8.96 -18.06 1.52
N ARG A 107 9.18 -19.20 0.88
CA ARG A 107 9.72 -19.27 -0.49
C ARG A 107 8.77 -18.61 -1.49
N GLU A 108 7.47 -18.90 -1.41
CA GLU A 108 6.44 -18.29 -2.25
C GLU A 108 6.43 -16.75 -2.10
N LEU A 109 6.52 -16.26 -0.86
CA LEU A 109 6.64 -14.82 -0.56
C LEU A 109 7.89 -14.22 -1.21
N TRP A 110 9.07 -14.82 -1.02
CA TRP A 110 10.31 -14.29 -1.58
C TRP A 110 10.33 -14.30 -3.11
N VAL A 111 9.80 -15.35 -3.75
CA VAL A 111 9.69 -15.43 -5.21
C VAL A 111 8.73 -14.34 -5.73
N THR A 112 7.63 -14.10 -5.06
CA THR A 112 6.68 -13.04 -5.44
C THR A 112 7.31 -11.66 -5.30
N LEU A 113 8.05 -11.38 -4.21
CA LEU A 113 8.76 -10.12 -4.03
C LEU A 113 9.88 -9.93 -5.07
N LEU A 114 10.58 -11.01 -5.43
CA LEU A 114 11.57 -10.97 -6.51
C LEU A 114 10.91 -10.63 -7.85
N ALA A 115 9.81 -11.29 -8.19
CA ALA A 115 9.04 -11.00 -9.42
C ALA A 115 8.57 -9.55 -9.45
N TYR A 116 8.04 -9.05 -8.33
CA TYR A 116 7.65 -7.64 -8.17
C TYR A 116 8.81 -6.68 -8.49
N ASN A 117 9.98 -6.93 -7.90
CA ASN A 117 11.16 -6.09 -8.13
C ASN A 117 11.67 -6.15 -9.58
N LEU A 118 11.64 -7.34 -10.21
CA LEU A 118 12.04 -7.50 -11.61
C LEU A 118 11.10 -6.74 -12.56
N ILE A 119 9.79 -6.80 -12.32
CA ILE A 119 8.80 -6.03 -13.10
C ILE A 119 9.06 -4.53 -12.93
N HIS A 120 9.27 -4.05 -11.70
CA HIS A 120 9.61 -2.65 -11.46
C HIS A 120 10.91 -2.22 -12.11
N LYS A 121 11.92 -3.10 -12.19
CA LYS A 121 13.15 -2.84 -12.93
C LYS A 121 12.86 -2.60 -14.42
N VAL A 122 12.02 -3.42 -15.04
CA VAL A 122 11.62 -3.23 -16.45
C VAL A 122 10.85 -1.93 -16.63
N ILE A 123 9.92 -1.60 -15.72
CA ILE A 123 9.18 -0.33 -15.74
C ILE A 123 10.14 0.86 -15.61
N ALA A 124 11.09 0.82 -14.69
CA ALA A 124 12.09 1.87 -14.51
C ALA A 124 12.98 2.05 -15.74
N THR A 125 13.38 0.95 -16.36
CA THR A 125 14.13 0.98 -17.63
C THR A 125 13.31 1.60 -18.75
N SER A 126 12.04 1.20 -18.90
CA SER A 126 11.11 1.78 -19.87
C SER A 126 10.95 3.29 -19.65
N ALA A 127 10.75 3.70 -18.41
CA ALA A 127 10.60 5.10 -18.03
C ALA A 127 11.87 5.91 -18.39
N ALA A 128 13.06 5.39 -18.07
CA ALA A 128 14.33 6.04 -18.38
C ALA A 128 14.55 6.21 -19.87
N VAL A 129 14.33 5.15 -20.67
CA VAL A 129 14.49 5.18 -22.14
C VAL A 129 13.53 6.18 -22.79
N HIS A 130 12.29 6.30 -22.29
CA HIS A 130 11.26 7.14 -22.89
C HIS A 130 11.04 8.47 -22.15
N LYS A 131 11.96 8.85 -21.24
CA LYS A 131 11.94 10.13 -20.48
C LYS A 131 10.64 10.34 -19.70
N LYS A 132 10.15 9.29 -19.04
CA LYS A 132 8.93 9.27 -18.21
C LYS A 132 9.28 8.99 -16.75
N GLN A 133 8.32 9.20 -15.86
CA GLN A 133 8.45 8.79 -14.46
C GLN A 133 7.94 7.36 -14.30
N PRO A 134 8.64 6.48 -13.56
CA PRO A 134 8.21 5.09 -13.37
C PRO A 134 6.77 4.94 -12.82
N ARG A 135 6.36 5.87 -11.94
CA ARG A 135 5.00 5.88 -11.34
C ARG A 135 3.90 6.29 -12.30
N GLN A 136 4.24 6.85 -13.46
CA GLN A 136 3.28 7.15 -14.52
C GLN A 136 2.92 5.92 -15.36
N LEU A 137 3.68 4.83 -15.25
CA LEU A 137 3.50 3.62 -16.06
C LEU A 137 2.69 2.57 -15.28
N GLY A 138 1.78 1.90 -15.98
CA GLY A 138 0.86 0.93 -15.38
C GLY A 138 1.52 -0.40 -15.04
N PHE A 139 1.58 -0.77 -13.74
CA PHE A 139 2.17 -2.03 -13.27
C PHE A 139 1.48 -3.27 -13.87
N THR A 140 0.14 -3.32 -13.84
CA THR A 140 -0.63 -4.47 -14.33
C THR A 140 -0.37 -4.72 -15.81
N LEU A 141 -0.32 -3.65 -16.61
CA LEU A 141 -0.06 -3.78 -18.04
C LEU A 141 1.39 -4.20 -18.31
N ALA A 142 2.36 -3.66 -17.55
CA ALA A 142 3.76 -4.09 -17.66
C ALA A 142 3.88 -5.59 -17.36
N CYS A 143 3.20 -6.09 -16.30
CA CYS A 143 3.15 -7.50 -15.97
C CYS A 143 2.58 -8.34 -17.13
N GLN A 144 1.45 -7.92 -17.72
CA GLN A 144 0.83 -8.60 -18.86
C GLN A 144 1.73 -8.60 -20.09
N SER A 145 2.40 -7.47 -20.40
CA SER A 145 3.33 -7.37 -21.53
C SER A 145 4.54 -8.29 -21.37
N ILE A 146 5.09 -8.38 -20.17
CA ILE A 146 6.21 -9.29 -19.86
C ILE A 146 5.75 -10.74 -20.01
N LEU A 147 4.60 -11.12 -19.48
CA LEU A 147 4.06 -12.49 -19.58
C LEU A 147 3.77 -12.89 -21.02
N ALA A 148 3.15 -12.02 -21.82
CA ALA A 148 2.89 -12.29 -23.24
C ALA A 148 4.19 -12.50 -24.02
N SER A 149 5.21 -11.68 -23.76
CA SER A 149 6.52 -11.80 -24.40
C SER A 149 7.28 -13.04 -23.97
N TRP A 150 7.13 -13.45 -22.71
CA TRP A 150 7.71 -14.70 -22.19
C TRP A 150 7.22 -15.92 -22.99
N MET A 151 5.94 -15.98 -23.33
CA MET A 151 5.38 -17.06 -24.15
C MET A 151 6.05 -17.12 -25.54
N LEU A 152 6.25 -15.96 -26.18
CA LEU A 152 6.91 -15.89 -27.50
C LEU A 152 8.38 -16.29 -27.42
N LEU A 153 9.10 -15.90 -26.38
CA LEU A 153 10.49 -16.30 -26.14
C LEU A 153 10.62 -17.80 -25.88
N SER A 154 9.71 -18.38 -25.08
CA SER A 154 9.75 -19.80 -24.71
C SER A 154 9.44 -20.74 -25.87
N THR A 155 8.66 -20.30 -26.86
CA THR A 155 8.33 -21.07 -28.08
C THR A 155 9.38 -20.99 -29.16
N GLY A 156 10.47 -20.20 -28.96
CA GLY A 156 11.49 -19.99 -29.98
C GLY A 156 11.02 -19.15 -31.19
N SER A 157 9.81 -18.57 -31.10
CA SER A 157 9.23 -17.78 -32.19
C SER A 157 9.88 -16.39 -32.33
N CYS A 158 10.78 -16.02 -31.41
CA CYS A 158 11.47 -14.74 -31.42
C CYS A 158 12.93 -14.93 -31.88
N HIS A 159 13.27 -14.42 -33.06
CA HIS A 159 14.63 -14.48 -33.60
C HIS A 159 15.53 -13.34 -33.07
N ASP A 160 14.95 -12.22 -32.64
CA ASP A 160 15.68 -11.07 -32.09
C ASP A 160 15.11 -10.68 -30.72
N SER A 161 15.73 -11.22 -29.68
CA SER A 161 15.35 -10.94 -28.29
C SER A 161 15.55 -9.47 -27.89
N ARG A 162 16.50 -8.77 -28.53
CA ARG A 162 16.79 -7.35 -28.27
C ARG A 162 15.70 -6.45 -28.85
N ALA A 163 15.30 -6.72 -30.10
CA ALA A 163 14.18 -6.00 -30.74
C ALA A 163 12.89 -6.22 -29.96
N MET A 164 12.62 -7.45 -29.53
CA MET A 164 11.48 -7.76 -28.69
C MET A 164 11.51 -7.00 -27.34
N TYR A 165 12.65 -6.98 -26.68
CA TYR A 165 12.80 -6.23 -25.42
C TYR A 165 12.51 -4.74 -25.61
N ASN A 166 13.04 -4.12 -26.67
CA ASN A 166 12.76 -2.73 -27.00
C ASN A 166 11.26 -2.50 -27.29
N THR A 167 10.61 -3.43 -27.95
CA THR A 167 9.15 -3.39 -28.20
C THR A 167 8.36 -3.43 -26.88
N ILE A 168 8.76 -4.29 -25.94
CA ILE A 168 8.14 -4.35 -24.60
C ILE A 168 8.29 -3.01 -23.89
N LEU A 169 9.50 -2.42 -23.89
CA LEU A 169 9.74 -1.13 -23.24
C LEU A 169 8.88 -0.02 -23.86
N ALA A 170 8.78 0.02 -25.18
CA ALA A 170 7.95 0.99 -25.89
C ALA A 170 6.46 0.80 -25.58
N HIS A 171 5.98 -0.45 -25.54
CA HIS A 171 4.59 -0.76 -25.19
C HIS A 171 4.25 -0.37 -23.75
N ILE A 172 5.14 -0.64 -22.79
CA ILE A 172 4.96 -0.22 -21.40
C ILE A 172 4.92 1.31 -21.32
N ALA A 173 5.82 2.00 -22.02
CA ALA A 173 5.89 3.46 -22.04
C ALA A 173 4.64 4.11 -22.66
N ALA A 174 4.01 3.48 -23.65
CA ALA A 174 2.81 3.99 -24.30
C ALA A 174 1.57 3.97 -23.36
N ASN A 175 1.63 3.18 -22.29
CA ASN A 175 0.50 2.96 -21.40
C ASN A 175 0.67 3.68 -20.06
N GLU A 176 0.43 4.96 -20.07
CA GLU A 176 0.46 5.80 -18.87
C GLU A 176 -0.79 5.61 -18.02
N VAL A 177 -0.59 5.62 -16.71
CA VAL A 177 -1.69 5.73 -15.75
C VAL A 177 -2.31 7.12 -15.89
N ALA A 178 -3.61 7.17 -16.16
CA ALA A 178 -4.32 8.43 -16.33
C ALA A 178 -4.20 9.30 -15.07
N ASN A 179 -3.51 10.42 -15.18
CA ASN A 179 -3.52 11.45 -14.15
C ASN A 179 -4.82 12.27 -14.31
N ARG A 180 -5.71 12.20 -13.31
CA ARG A 180 -7.00 12.90 -13.31
C ARG A 180 -7.10 13.84 -12.10
N PRO A 181 -6.32 14.93 -12.05
CA PRO A 181 -6.37 15.86 -10.95
C PRO A 181 -7.78 16.48 -10.87
N GLY A 182 -8.28 16.67 -9.66
CA GLY A 182 -9.60 17.27 -9.44
C GLY A 182 -10.81 16.40 -9.81
N ARG A 183 -10.62 15.10 -10.10
CA ARG A 183 -11.75 14.19 -10.35
C ARG A 183 -12.60 14.04 -9.10
N ILE A 184 -13.82 14.53 -9.17
CA ILE A 184 -14.85 14.35 -8.15
C ILE A 184 -15.74 13.19 -8.60
N GLU A 185 -15.71 12.08 -7.86
CA GLU A 185 -16.64 10.98 -8.08
C GLU A 185 -17.72 10.99 -6.98
N PRO A 186 -18.96 11.36 -7.31
CA PRO A 186 -20.04 11.23 -6.36
C PRO A 186 -20.27 9.76 -6.03
N ARG A 187 -20.08 9.40 -4.76
CA ARG A 187 -20.35 8.04 -4.29
C ARG A 187 -21.69 8.01 -3.56
N VAL A 188 -22.63 7.28 -4.11
CA VAL A 188 -23.86 6.94 -3.41
C VAL A 188 -23.55 5.83 -2.42
N LEU A 189 -23.85 6.05 -1.16
CA LEU A 189 -23.71 5.04 -0.11
C LEU A 189 -24.75 3.96 -0.36
N LYS A 190 -24.34 2.86 -1.01
CA LYS A 190 -25.19 1.68 -1.14
C LYS A 190 -25.31 1.01 0.22
N ARG A 191 -26.29 1.41 1.01
CA ARG A 191 -26.70 0.62 2.17
C ARG A 191 -27.32 -0.66 1.61
N ARG A 192 -26.63 -1.78 1.70
CA ARG A 192 -27.24 -3.10 1.54
C ARG A 192 -28.26 -3.24 2.67
N ARG A 193 -29.52 -3.16 2.37
CA ARG A 193 -30.55 -3.59 3.29
C ARG A 193 -30.32 -5.08 3.53
N HIS A 194 -29.91 -5.43 4.74
CA HIS A 194 -29.93 -6.84 5.13
C HIS A 194 -31.37 -7.32 4.99
N ARG A 195 -31.58 -8.35 4.19
CA ARG A 195 -32.91 -8.91 3.93
C ARG A 195 -33.54 -9.44 5.22
N TYR A 196 -32.67 -9.85 6.17
CA TYR A 196 -33.04 -10.32 7.49
C TYR A 196 -32.10 -9.67 8.54
N PRO A 197 -32.62 -9.21 9.68
CA PRO A 197 -31.82 -8.75 10.78
C PRO A 197 -30.95 -9.90 11.33
N LEU A 198 -29.78 -9.57 11.87
CA LEU A 198 -28.96 -10.55 12.57
C LEU A 198 -29.76 -11.17 13.73
N MET A 199 -29.70 -12.50 13.87
CA MET A 199 -30.29 -13.19 14.99
C MET A 199 -29.65 -12.71 16.28
N ARG A 200 -30.45 -12.15 17.18
CA ARG A 200 -30.02 -11.63 18.50
C ARG A 200 -30.12 -12.67 19.62
N ARG A 201 -30.75 -13.83 19.33
CA ARG A 201 -30.97 -14.94 20.26
C ARG A 201 -30.67 -16.27 19.59
N PRO A 202 -30.34 -17.33 20.35
CA PRO A 202 -30.09 -18.66 19.79
C PRO A 202 -31.25 -19.14 18.93
N ARG A 203 -30.96 -19.82 17.83
CA ARG A 203 -31.96 -20.27 16.85
C ARG A 203 -33.03 -21.17 17.47
N GLU A 204 -32.68 -21.96 18.50
CA GLU A 204 -33.59 -22.86 19.16
C GLU A 204 -34.67 -22.11 19.97
N GLN A 205 -34.29 -21.03 20.65
CA GLN A 205 -35.26 -20.18 21.36
C GLN A 205 -36.24 -19.51 20.40
N LEU A 206 -35.77 -18.99 19.27
CA LEU A 206 -36.63 -18.39 18.25
C LEU A 206 -37.58 -19.41 17.61
N ARG A 207 -37.13 -20.67 17.44
CA ARG A 207 -38.00 -21.77 16.97
C ARG A 207 -39.07 -22.17 18.00
N ALA A 208 -38.72 -22.17 19.26
CA ALA A 208 -39.71 -22.48 20.34
C ALA A 208 -40.79 -21.41 20.41
N GLU A 209 -40.41 -20.13 20.29
CA GLU A 209 -41.37 -19.02 20.25
C GLU A 209 -42.36 -19.12 19.08
N LEU A 210 -41.85 -19.44 17.87
CA LEU A 210 -42.71 -19.61 16.68
C LEU A 210 -43.66 -20.83 16.75
N ARG A 211 -43.35 -21.83 17.57
CA ARG A 211 -44.25 -23.00 17.78
C ARG A 211 -45.34 -22.73 18.80
N ASN A 212 -45.15 -21.71 19.66
CA ASN A 212 -46.08 -21.33 20.72
C ASN A 212 -46.98 -20.15 20.33
N THR A 213 -46.83 -19.64 19.08
CA THR A 213 -47.71 -18.65 18.44
C THR A 213 -48.63 -19.31 17.45
#